data_803b4aba646ee9f03f4a9fa9f9f80719
#
_entry.id   803b4aba646ee9f03f4a9fa9f9f80719
#
_cell.length_a   1.000
_cell.length_b   1.000
_cell.length_c   1.000
_cell.angle_alpha   90.00
_cell.angle_beta   90.00
_cell.angle_gamma   90.00
#
_symmetry.space_group_name_H-M   'P 1'
#
loop_
_entity.id
_entity.type
_entity.pdbx_description
1 polymer ?
#
loop_
_entity_poly.entity_id
_entity_poly.type
_entity_poly.pdbx_seq_one_letter_code
_entity_poly.pdbx_strand_id
1 'polypeptide(L)'
;MKNNRQCKALLRWFMVTLLLLPVYALPVSAQKSKSPDTEKLGKALDYFTSGMYHESLLLFTALDKEYTLNARFHAFMGLCYYYEWDYQHACTYLDEAIPKIESLAPHERSIYYFANAESHFNLEQYAEAIPFYEQHIMVCYPNEKADSFYRIGFCYMFHEEWANACENFESALSYYTQHPEVKSARSRIAQLKTMIEGCREKLQEPQDSLHI
;
A
#
# COMPACT_ATOMS: atom_id res chain seq x y z
N MET A 1 -74.69 -46.48 7.66
CA MET A 1 -73.33 -47.04 7.88
C MET A 1 -72.57 -47.18 6.54
N LYS A 2 -72.43 -46.14 5.72
CA LYS A 2 -71.67 -46.21 4.45
C LYS A 2 -70.50 -45.23 4.35
N ASN A 3 -70.31 -44.34 5.33
CA ASN A 3 -69.33 -43.23 5.22
C ASN A 3 -67.94 -43.51 5.77
N ASN A 4 -67.69 -44.67 6.44
CA ASN A 4 -66.45 -44.94 7.12
C ASN A 4 -65.43 -45.73 6.29
N ARG A 5 -65.82 -46.26 5.12
CA ARG A 5 -64.90 -46.99 4.20
C ARG A 5 -64.20 -46.04 3.19
N GLN A 6 -64.86 -45.00 2.77
CA GLN A 6 -64.26 -44.02 1.82
C GLN A 6 -63.19 -43.16 2.53
N CYS A 7 -63.38 -42.79 3.80
CA CYS A 7 -62.42 -42.01 4.55
C CYS A 7 -61.10 -42.76 4.80
N LYS A 8 -61.17 -44.08 5.01
CA LYS A 8 -59.99 -44.94 5.20
C LYS A 8 -59.23 -45.19 3.88
N ALA A 9 -59.90 -45.19 2.74
CA ALA A 9 -59.26 -45.33 1.44
C ALA A 9 -58.51 -44.07 1.02
N LEU A 10 -59.07 -42.89 1.26
CA LEU A 10 -58.40 -41.60 1.02
C LEU A 10 -57.18 -41.38 1.92
N LEU A 11 -57.27 -41.81 3.18
CA LEU A 11 -56.13 -41.71 4.12
C LEU A 11 -54.97 -42.61 3.73
N ARG A 12 -55.28 -43.79 3.14
CA ARG A 12 -54.26 -44.73 2.63
C ARG A 12 -53.60 -44.21 1.34
N TRP A 13 -54.30 -43.55 0.48
CA TRP A 13 -53.74 -42.92 -0.72
C TRP A 13 -52.85 -41.72 -0.39
N PHE A 14 -53.21 -40.94 0.64
CA PHE A 14 -52.40 -39.81 1.09
C PHE A 14 -51.08 -40.27 1.75
N MET A 15 -51.08 -41.39 2.43
CA MET A 15 -49.85 -41.95 3.05
C MET A 15 -48.89 -42.54 2.01
N VAL A 16 -49.39 -43.08 0.89
CA VAL A 16 -48.54 -43.66 -0.16
C VAL A 16 -47.92 -42.58 -1.04
N THR A 17 -48.62 -41.42 -1.25
CA THR A 17 -48.09 -40.30 -2.05
C THR A 17 -47.04 -39.50 -1.27
N LEU A 18 -47.04 -39.54 0.08
CA LEU A 18 -46.01 -38.88 0.91
C LEU A 18 -44.67 -39.62 0.90
N LEU A 19 -44.67 -40.91 0.55
CA LEU A 19 -43.43 -41.73 0.49
C LEU A 19 -42.71 -41.66 -0.88
N LEU A 20 -43.31 -40.97 -1.89
CA LEU A 20 -42.76 -40.81 -3.23
C LEU A 20 -42.26 -39.39 -3.52
N LEU A 21 -42.06 -38.53 -2.51
CA LEU A 21 -41.39 -37.27 -2.75
C LEU A 21 -39.92 -37.59 -3.07
N PRO A 22 -39.44 -37.27 -4.27
CA PRO A 22 -38.03 -37.39 -4.55
C PRO A 22 -37.34 -36.43 -3.60
N VAL A 23 -36.47 -36.99 -2.73
CA VAL A 23 -35.49 -36.18 -2.00
C VAL A 23 -34.63 -35.52 -3.07
N TYR A 24 -35.02 -34.33 -3.45
CA TYR A 24 -34.09 -33.43 -4.20
C TYR A 24 -32.92 -33.19 -3.27
N ALA A 25 -31.90 -34.08 -3.35
CA ALA A 25 -30.60 -33.77 -2.84
C ALA A 25 -30.17 -32.50 -3.51
N LEU A 26 -30.35 -31.36 -2.83
CA LEU A 26 -29.72 -30.12 -3.22
C LEU A 26 -28.26 -30.45 -3.43
N PRO A 27 -27.66 -30.12 -4.58
CA PRO A 27 -26.24 -30.32 -4.74
C PRO A 27 -25.58 -29.54 -3.61
N VAL A 28 -25.03 -30.26 -2.63
CA VAL A 28 -24.05 -29.69 -1.70
C VAL A 28 -23.02 -29.09 -2.63
N SER A 29 -23.05 -27.76 -2.75
CA SER A 29 -22.05 -27.03 -3.51
C SER A 29 -20.73 -27.46 -2.91
N ALA A 30 -20.04 -28.38 -3.56
CA ALA A 30 -18.74 -28.83 -3.13
C ALA A 30 -17.87 -27.57 -3.11
N GLN A 31 -17.58 -27.08 -1.94
CA GLN A 31 -16.69 -25.96 -1.72
C GLN A 31 -15.38 -26.40 -2.37
N LYS A 32 -15.12 -25.84 -3.57
CA LYS A 32 -13.96 -26.19 -4.38
C LYS A 32 -12.76 -26.01 -3.47
N SER A 33 -12.12 -27.08 -3.06
CA SER A 33 -10.93 -27.00 -2.21
C SER A 33 -9.95 -26.08 -2.91
N LYS A 34 -9.58 -24.98 -2.25
CA LYS A 34 -8.57 -24.05 -2.79
C LYS A 34 -7.32 -24.89 -3.07
N SER A 35 -6.69 -24.68 -4.23
CA SER A 35 -5.41 -25.31 -4.49
C SER A 35 -4.42 -24.90 -3.39
N PRO A 36 -3.43 -25.74 -3.04
CA PRO A 36 -2.41 -25.40 -2.04
C PRO A 36 -1.77 -24.03 -2.30
N ASP A 37 -1.62 -23.66 -3.55
CA ASP A 37 -1.04 -22.37 -3.97
C ASP A 37 -1.98 -21.18 -3.72
N THR A 38 -3.28 -21.37 -3.96
CA THR A 38 -4.29 -20.36 -3.64
C THR A 38 -4.39 -20.15 -2.13
N GLU A 39 -4.22 -21.22 -1.33
CA GLU A 39 -4.18 -21.11 0.12
C GLU A 39 -2.92 -20.40 0.60
N LYS A 40 -1.75 -20.75 0.02
CA LYS A 40 -0.47 -20.11 0.30
C LYS A 40 -0.49 -18.61 -0.04
N LEU A 41 -1.06 -18.25 -1.20
CA LEU A 41 -1.22 -16.85 -1.60
C LEU A 41 -2.15 -16.10 -0.64
N GLY A 42 -3.28 -16.69 -0.28
CA GLY A 42 -4.19 -16.11 0.74
C GLY A 42 -3.47 -15.85 2.06
N LYS A 43 -2.69 -16.81 2.54
CA LYS A 43 -1.91 -16.68 3.77
C LYS A 43 -0.82 -15.61 3.67
N ALA A 44 -0.17 -15.45 2.52
CA ALA A 44 0.80 -14.39 2.30
C ALA A 44 0.15 -12.99 2.42
N LEU A 45 -1.04 -12.82 1.83
CA LEU A 45 -1.82 -11.58 1.95
C LEU A 45 -2.34 -11.33 3.37
N ASP A 46 -2.75 -12.38 4.09
CA ASP A 46 -3.18 -12.28 5.50
C ASP A 46 -2.02 -11.81 6.38
N TYR A 47 -0.82 -12.35 6.18
CA TYR A 47 0.38 -11.89 6.88
C TYR A 47 0.71 -10.43 6.53
N PHE A 48 0.66 -10.06 5.24
CA PHE A 48 0.89 -8.70 4.80
C PHE A 48 -0.05 -7.71 5.50
N THR A 49 -1.36 -7.98 5.46
CA THR A 49 -2.37 -7.10 6.08
C THR A 49 -2.28 -7.06 7.60
N SER A 50 -1.69 -8.08 8.21
CA SER A 50 -1.43 -8.15 9.66
C SER A 50 -0.11 -7.50 10.07
N GLY A 51 0.67 -6.94 9.12
CA GLY A 51 1.97 -6.34 9.39
C GLY A 51 3.10 -7.36 9.63
N MET A 52 2.87 -8.62 9.35
CA MET A 52 3.85 -9.70 9.44
C MET A 52 4.62 -9.80 8.11
N TYR A 53 5.42 -8.76 7.84
CA TYR A 53 6.04 -8.56 6.54
C TYR A 53 7.08 -9.63 6.21
N HIS A 54 7.83 -10.09 7.19
CA HIS A 54 8.81 -11.17 7.02
C HIS A 54 8.15 -12.48 6.56
N GLU A 55 7.10 -12.91 7.27
CA GLU A 55 6.36 -14.15 6.95
C GLU A 55 5.65 -14.05 5.61
N SER A 56 5.11 -12.87 5.30
CA SER A 56 4.51 -12.57 4.01
C SER A 56 5.53 -12.72 2.88
N LEU A 57 6.70 -12.13 3.04
CA LEU A 57 7.81 -12.15 2.06
C LEU A 57 8.29 -13.56 1.80
N LEU A 58 8.44 -14.41 2.83
CA LEU A 58 8.81 -15.83 2.66
C LEU A 58 7.84 -16.58 1.75
N LEU A 59 6.54 -16.35 1.94
CA LEU A 59 5.51 -17.00 1.12
C LEU A 59 5.45 -16.44 -0.30
N PHE A 60 5.52 -15.12 -0.48
CA PHE A 60 5.56 -14.51 -1.81
C PHE A 60 6.80 -14.96 -2.58
N THR A 61 7.98 -14.98 -1.95
CA THR A 61 9.22 -15.44 -2.59
C THR A 61 9.13 -16.91 -3.02
N ALA A 62 8.51 -17.76 -2.21
CA ALA A 62 8.30 -19.17 -2.57
C ALA A 62 7.33 -19.31 -3.75
N LEU A 63 6.26 -18.51 -3.78
CA LEU A 63 5.30 -18.50 -4.89
C LEU A 63 5.91 -17.92 -6.17
N ASP A 64 6.71 -16.87 -6.07
CA ASP A 64 7.32 -16.21 -7.22
C ASP A 64 8.33 -17.10 -7.94
N LYS A 65 9.08 -17.90 -7.18
CA LYS A 65 9.98 -18.92 -7.76
C LYS A 65 9.27 -19.99 -8.58
N GLU A 66 8.02 -20.29 -8.22
CA GLU A 66 7.25 -21.35 -8.86
C GLU A 66 6.36 -20.82 -10.00
N TYR A 67 5.80 -19.61 -9.87
CA TYR A 67 4.74 -19.11 -10.75
C TYR A 67 5.05 -17.80 -11.47
N THR A 68 6.12 -17.10 -11.14
CA THR A 68 6.40 -15.73 -11.61
C THR A 68 5.21 -14.81 -11.35
N LEU A 69 5.17 -14.20 -10.19
CA LEU A 69 4.06 -13.35 -9.77
C LEU A 69 3.94 -12.08 -10.62
N ASN A 70 2.75 -11.50 -10.69
CA ASN A 70 2.53 -10.26 -11.41
C ASN A 70 3.08 -9.04 -10.65
N ALA A 71 3.17 -7.90 -11.33
CA ALA A 71 3.75 -6.67 -10.81
C ALA A 71 3.12 -6.18 -9.49
N ARG A 72 1.82 -6.41 -9.26
CA ARG A 72 1.17 -6.02 -7.99
C ARG A 72 1.72 -6.83 -6.81
N PHE A 73 1.97 -8.12 -7.00
CA PHE A 73 2.58 -8.94 -5.94
C PHE A 73 4.06 -8.60 -5.74
N HIS A 74 4.78 -8.26 -6.81
CA HIS A 74 6.15 -7.72 -6.69
C HIS A 74 6.14 -6.40 -5.91
N ALA A 75 5.15 -5.52 -6.11
CA ALA A 75 5.00 -4.31 -5.30
C ALA A 75 4.72 -4.63 -3.82
N PHE A 76 3.92 -5.67 -3.51
CA PHE A 76 3.78 -6.14 -2.11
C PHE A 76 5.09 -6.66 -1.53
N MET A 77 5.88 -7.39 -2.31
CA MET A 77 7.22 -7.83 -1.88
C MET A 77 8.14 -6.63 -1.61
N GLY A 78 8.12 -5.62 -2.48
CA GLY A 78 8.84 -4.37 -2.26
C GLY A 78 8.42 -3.64 -0.99
N LEU A 79 7.11 -3.58 -0.68
CA LEU A 79 6.63 -3.05 0.60
C LEU A 79 7.10 -3.89 1.79
N CYS A 80 7.11 -5.21 1.68
CA CYS A 80 7.64 -6.08 2.75
C CYS A 80 9.11 -5.74 3.04
N TYR A 81 9.94 -5.63 2.02
CA TYR A 81 11.34 -5.23 2.14
C TYR A 81 11.49 -3.84 2.77
N TYR A 82 10.67 -2.86 2.35
CA TYR A 82 10.65 -1.52 2.93
C TYR A 82 10.35 -1.55 4.45
N TYR A 83 9.36 -2.29 4.88
CA TYR A 83 9.02 -2.41 6.30
C TYR A 83 10.03 -3.24 7.11
N GLU A 84 10.79 -4.13 6.45
CA GLU A 84 11.93 -4.85 7.03
C GLU A 84 13.25 -4.04 6.97
N TRP A 85 13.17 -2.78 6.50
CA TRP A 85 14.29 -1.85 6.34
C TRP A 85 15.38 -2.31 5.36
N ASP A 86 15.06 -3.26 4.51
CA ASP A 86 15.92 -3.69 3.39
C ASP A 86 15.61 -2.82 2.16
N TYR A 87 16.07 -1.57 2.22
CA TYR A 87 15.77 -0.55 1.21
C TYR A 87 16.32 -0.90 -0.18
N GLN A 88 17.44 -1.63 -0.23
CA GLN A 88 18.02 -2.01 -1.52
C GLN A 88 17.12 -2.98 -2.29
N HIS A 89 16.57 -4.00 -1.63
CA HIS A 89 15.62 -4.90 -2.26
C HIS A 89 14.27 -4.21 -2.47
N ALA A 90 13.85 -3.32 -1.57
CA ALA A 90 12.62 -2.53 -1.75
C ALA A 90 12.67 -1.75 -3.07
N CYS A 91 13.74 -0.98 -3.33
CA CYS A 91 13.93 -0.28 -4.60
C CYS A 91 13.92 -1.24 -5.79
N THR A 92 14.66 -2.36 -5.70
CA THR A 92 14.70 -3.34 -6.79
C THR A 92 13.31 -3.82 -7.23
N TYR A 93 12.46 -4.16 -6.27
CA TYR A 93 11.11 -4.65 -6.55
C TYR A 93 10.15 -3.52 -6.94
N LEU A 94 10.23 -2.35 -6.29
CA LEU A 94 9.31 -1.25 -6.54
C LEU A 94 9.62 -0.51 -7.84
N ASP A 95 10.88 -0.30 -8.20
CA ASP A 95 11.28 0.30 -9.48
C ASP A 95 10.78 -0.54 -10.67
N GLU A 96 10.84 -1.86 -10.54
CA GLU A 96 10.34 -2.75 -11.58
C GLU A 96 8.80 -2.82 -11.64
N ALA A 97 8.13 -2.78 -10.48
CA ALA A 97 6.70 -2.96 -10.39
C ALA A 97 5.91 -1.68 -10.72
N ILE A 98 6.36 -0.51 -10.26
CA ILE A 98 5.64 0.76 -10.36
C ILE A 98 5.18 1.08 -11.79
N PRO A 99 6.02 1.00 -12.84
CA PRO A 99 5.58 1.28 -14.20
C PRO A 99 4.49 0.34 -14.74
N LYS A 100 4.32 -0.82 -14.12
CA LYS A 100 3.39 -1.87 -14.56
C LYS A 100 2.05 -1.85 -13.80
N ILE A 101 1.89 -0.97 -12.82
CA ILE A 101 0.70 -0.90 -11.94
C ILE A 101 -0.08 0.41 -12.05
N GLU A 102 0.10 1.15 -13.13
CA GLU A 102 -0.59 2.43 -13.38
C GLU A 102 -2.13 2.33 -13.38
N SER A 103 -2.66 1.14 -13.68
CA SER A 103 -4.10 0.86 -13.69
C SER A 103 -4.72 0.71 -12.29
N LEU A 104 -3.91 0.64 -11.23
CA LEU A 104 -4.40 0.56 -9.85
C LEU A 104 -4.99 1.91 -9.40
N ALA A 105 -5.83 1.85 -8.35
CA ALA A 105 -6.43 3.05 -7.77
C ALA A 105 -5.34 4.05 -7.31
N PRO A 106 -5.57 5.38 -7.47
CA PRO A 106 -4.58 6.39 -7.15
C PRO A 106 -4.01 6.26 -5.74
N HIS A 107 -4.85 6.07 -4.73
CA HIS A 107 -4.39 5.94 -3.34
C HIS A 107 -3.61 4.63 -3.10
N GLU A 108 -3.93 3.53 -3.80
CA GLU A 108 -3.10 2.31 -3.71
C GLU A 108 -1.71 2.58 -4.29
N ARG A 109 -1.61 3.28 -5.42
CA ARG A 109 -0.32 3.65 -6.02
C ARG A 109 0.50 4.58 -5.13
N SER A 110 -0.16 5.48 -4.39
CA SER A 110 0.53 6.40 -3.49
C SER A 110 1.40 5.68 -2.46
N ILE A 111 0.93 4.54 -1.94
CA ILE A 111 1.66 3.73 -0.97
C ILE A 111 2.99 3.23 -1.57
N TYR A 112 2.96 2.74 -2.81
CA TYR A 112 4.17 2.24 -3.49
C TYR A 112 5.13 3.37 -3.83
N TYR A 113 4.63 4.52 -4.32
CA TYR A 113 5.46 5.68 -4.60
C TYR A 113 6.17 6.18 -3.34
N PHE A 114 5.44 6.32 -2.23
CA PHE A 114 6.01 6.78 -0.98
C PHE A 114 7.06 5.81 -0.43
N ALA A 115 6.76 4.51 -0.40
CA ALA A 115 7.70 3.50 0.07
C ALA A 115 8.97 3.44 -0.79
N ASN A 116 8.85 3.59 -2.11
CA ASN A 116 10.01 3.62 -3.00
C ASN A 116 10.85 4.88 -2.79
N ALA A 117 10.19 6.05 -2.69
CA ALA A 117 10.85 7.30 -2.40
C ALA A 117 11.61 7.26 -1.06
N GLU A 118 10.98 6.74 0.01
CA GLU A 118 11.63 6.56 1.32
C GLU A 118 12.79 5.56 1.24
N SER A 119 12.68 4.51 0.41
CA SER A 119 13.76 3.55 0.22
C SER A 119 14.98 4.19 -0.43
N HIS A 120 14.79 4.91 -1.56
CA HIS A 120 15.87 5.68 -2.19
C HIS A 120 16.45 6.74 -1.24
N PHE A 121 15.59 7.46 -0.51
CA PHE A 121 16.03 8.47 0.47
C PHE A 121 16.95 7.87 1.55
N ASN A 122 16.58 6.70 2.10
CA ASN A 122 17.39 6.02 3.13
C ASN A 122 18.69 5.42 2.57
N LEU A 123 18.78 5.23 1.26
CA LEU A 123 20.01 4.85 0.54
C LEU A 123 20.83 6.08 0.10
N GLU A 124 20.44 7.28 0.53
CA GLU A 124 21.07 8.55 0.14
C GLU A 124 20.99 8.84 -1.38
N GLN A 125 20.10 8.16 -2.09
CA GLN A 125 19.81 8.33 -3.50
C GLN A 125 18.75 9.43 -3.65
N TYR A 126 19.11 10.66 -3.30
CA TYR A 126 18.15 11.77 -3.17
C TYR A 126 17.56 12.21 -4.51
N ALA A 127 18.36 12.19 -5.57
CA ALA A 127 17.89 12.52 -6.91
C ALA A 127 16.86 11.53 -7.43
N GLU A 128 17.03 10.24 -7.12
CA GLU A 128 16.12 9.16 -7.46
C GLU A 128 14.85 9.19 -6.61
N ALA A 129 14.93 9.65 -5.35
CA ALA A 129 13.79 9.74 -4.45
C ALA A 129 12.78 10.82 -4.86
N ILE A 130 13.24 11.98 -5.36
CA ILE A 130 12.40 13.15 -5.68
C ILE A 130 11.22 12.78 -6.60
N PRO A 131 11.41 12.16 -7.78
CA PRO A 131 10.31 11.87 -8.70
C PRO A 131 9.25 10.95 -8.10
N PHE A 132 9.60 10.04 -7.20
CA PHE A 132 8.61 9.19 -6.54
C PHE A 132 7.83 9.94 -5.46
N TYR A 133 8.44 10.86 -4.71
CA TYR A 133 7.69 11.77 -3.84
C TYR A 133 6.74 12.66 -4.62
N GLU A 134 7.15 13.20 -5.77
CA GLU A 134 6.28 13.98 -6.65
C GLU A 134 5.09 13.17 -7.15
N GLN A 135 5.31 11.92 -7.60
CA GLN A 135 4.24 11.01 -7.98
C GLN A 135 3.29 10.71 -6.81
N HIS A 136 3.82 10.54 -5.60
CA HIS A 136 3.01 10.40 -4.39
C HIS A 136 2.11 11.62 -4.17
N ILE A 137 2.65 12.84 -4.22
CA ILE A 137 1.90 14.10 -4.06
C ILE A 137 0.74 14.22 -5.05
N MET A 138 0.89 13.69 -6.26
CA MET A 138 -0.15 13.76 -7.29
C MET A 138 -1.37 12.88 -6.98
N VAL A 139 -1.21 11.80 -6.22
CA VAL A 139 -2.24 10.75 -6.07
C VAL A 139 -2.63 10.45 -4.62
N CYS A 140 -1.88 10.92 -3.62
CA CYS A 140 -2.17 10.73 -2.19
C CYS A 140 -3.27 11.67 -1.69
N TYR A 141 -3.74 11.43 -0.47
CA TYR A 141 -4.66 12.34 0.19
C TYR A 141 -3.98 13.66 0.58
N PRO A 142 -4.75 14.77 0.69
CA PRO A 142 -4.18 16.09 1.01
C PRO A 142 -3.35 16.14 2.31
N ASN A 143 -3.77 15.40 3.33
CA ASN A 143 -3.08 15.33 4.62
C ASN A 143 -1.78 14.50 4.61
N GLU A 144 -1.52 13.77 3.53
CA GLU A 144 -0.30 12.97 3.33
C GLU A 144 0.79 13.74 2.56
N LYS A 145 0.42 14.81 1.83
CA LYS A 145 1.33 15.57 0.98
C LYS A 145 2.49 16.23 1.75
N ALA A 146 2.20 16.66 2.98
CA ALA A 146 3.16 17.36 3.81
C ALA A 146 4.46 16.58 4.03
N ASP A 147 4.37 15.27 4.26
CA ASP A 147 5.54 14.42 4.49
C ASP A 147 6.42 14.33 3.23
N SER A 148 5.83 14.24 2.04
CA SER A 148 6.60 14.20 0.79
C SER A 148 7.28 15.54 0.50
N PHE A 149 6.61 16.67 0.63
CA PHE A 149 7.24 17.99 0.48
C PHE A 149 8.39 18.17 1.48
N TYR A 150 8.20 17.73 2.71
CA TYR A 150 9.23 17.76 3.74
C TYR A 150 10.46 16.95 3.32
N ARG A 151 10.28 15.74 2.77
CA ARG A 151 11.36 14.88 2.29
C ARG A 151 12.06 15.45 1.06
N ILE A 152 11.31 15.97 0.07
CA ILE A 152 11.88 16.63 -1.11
C ILE A 152 12.74 17.83 -0.68
N GLY A 153 12.27 18.62 0.30
CA GLY A 153 13.07 19.71 0.86
C GLY A 153 14.43 19.23 1.39
N PHE A 154 14.49 18.09 2.07
CA PHE A 154 15.76 17.51 2.49
C PHE A 154 16.59 16.97 1.32
N CYS A 155 15.98 16.35 0.31
CA CYS A 155 16.72 15.91 -0.87
C CYS A 155 17.48 17.08 -1.52
N TYR A 156 16.80 18.21 -1.73
CA TYR A 156 17.42 19.41 -2.28
C TYR A 156 18.44 20.05 -1.32
N MET A 157 18.16 20.04 -0.02
CA MET A 157 19.08 20.57 0.97
C MET A 157 20.43 19.79 1.00
N PHE A 158 20.37 18.46 0.87
CA PHE A 158 21.59 17.62 0.81
C PHE A 158 22.38 17.83 -0.51
N HIS A 159 21.74 18.36 -1.55
CA HIS A 159 22.40 18.80 -2.78
C HIS A 159 22.77 20.28 -2.79
N GLU A 160 22.63 20.96 -1.65
CA GLU A 160 22.88 22.41 -1.51
C GLU A 160 22.00 23.29 -2.43
N GLU A 161 20.90 22.75 -2.95
CA GLU A 161 19.90 23.44 -3.75
C GLU A 161 18.92 24.23 -2.86
N TRP A 162 19.44 25.25 -2.18
CA TRP A 162 18.76 25.96 -1.10
C TRP A 162 17.43 26.59 -1.49
N ALA A 163 17.29 27.08 -2.75
CA ALA A 163 16.05 27.66 -3.25
C ALA A 163 14.94 26.60 -3.34
N ASN A 164 15.26 25.45 -3.96
CA ASN A 164 14.32 24.33 -4.10
C ASN A 164 13.99 23.72 -2.72
N ALA A 165 14.97 23.62 -1.84
CA ALA A 165 14.77 23.17 -0.45
C ALA A 165 13.77 24.08 0.29
N CYS A 166 13.98 25.41 0.22
CA CYS A 166 13.12 26.40 0.87
C CYS A 166 11.67 26.29 0.38
N GLU A 167 11.44 26.24 -0.94
CA GLU A 167 10.12 26.14 -1.55
C GLU A 167 9.36 24.89 -1.08
N ASN A 168 10.05 23.76 -1.05
CA ASN A 168 9.45 22.50 -0.61
C ASN A 168 9.17 22.50 0.89
N PHE A 169 10.05 23.07 1.74
CA PHE A 169 9.78 23.24 3.16
C PHE A 169 8.61 24.18 3.43
N GLU A 170 8.46 25.26 2.66
CA GLU A 170 7.30 26.17 2.73
C GLU A 170 6.01 25.45 2.35
N SER A 171 6.04 24.64 1.30
CA SER A 171 4.92 23.79 0.91
C SER A 171 4.55 22.80 2.02
N ALA A 172 5.51 22.10 2.60
CA ALA A 172 5.30 21.20 3.72
C ALA A 172 4.67 21.94 4.92
N LEU A 173 5.18 23.12 5.26
CA LEU A 173 4.66 23.96 6.34
C LEU A 173 3.20 24.34 6.11
N SER A 174 2.84 24.71 4.88
CA SER A 174 1.48 25.04 4.49
C SER A 174 0.54 23.86 4.71
N TYR A 175 0.88 22.66 4.20
CA TYR A 175 0.05 21.46 4.35
C TYR A 175 -0.07 21.01 5.80
N TYR A 176 1.01 20.97 6.60
CA TYR A 176 0.90 20.66 8.03
C TYR A 176 0.05 21.67 8.81
N THR A 177 0.08 22.93 8.42
CA THR A 177 -0.76 23.96 9.04
C THR A 177 -2.24 23.78 8.72
N GLN A 178 -2.55 23.32 7.50
CA GLN A 178 -3.91 23.02 7.07
C GLN A 178 -4.44 21.71 7.65
N HIS A 179 -3.56 20.78 8.03
CA HIS A 179 -3.88 19.45 8.55
C HIS A 179 -3.29 19.22 9.96
N PRO A 180 -3.72 20.00 10.98
CA PRO A 180 -3.16 19.90 12.33
C PRO A 180 -3.50 18.58 13.05
N GLU A 181 -4.44 17.77 12.49
CA GLU A 181 -4.79 16.43 12.95
C GLU A 181 -3.69 15.41 12.70
N VAL A 182 -2.76 15.66 11.77
CA VAL A 182 -1.60 14.79 11.53
C VAL A 182 -0.73 14.77 12.78
N LYS A 183 -0.47 13.56 13.29
CA LYS A 183 0.21 13.35 14.58
C LYS A 183 1.55 14.09 14.72
N SER A 184 2.31 14.18 13.62
CA SER A 184 3.62 14.85 13.59
C SER A 184 3.52 16.37 13.32
N ALA A 185 2.37 16.92 12.94
CA ALA A 185 2.22 18.28 12.44
C ALA A 185 2.86 19.33 13.35
N ARG A 186 2.56 19.29 14.66
CA ARG A 186 3.07 20.30 15.60
C ARG A 186 4.59 20.36 15.68
N SER A 187 5.25 19.20 15.73
CA SER A 187 6.73 19.13 15.80
C SER A 187 7.34 19.50 14.45
N ARG A 188 6.74 19.04 13.34
CA ARG A 188 7.20 19.37 11.99
C ARG A 188 7.08 20.86 11.67
N ILE A 189 6.00 21.51 12.06
CA ILE A 189 5.82 22.96 11.90
C ILE A 189 6.95 23.74 12.60
N ALA A 190 7.31 23.36 13.84
CA ALA A 190 8.40 24.02 14.57
C ALA A 190 9.74 23.81 13.84
N GLN A 191 10.04 22.59 13.43
CA GLN A 191 11.27 22.25 12.71
C GLN A 191 11.35 22.97 11.35
N LEU A 192 10.27 22.97 10.56
CA LEU A 192 10.23 23.60 9.25
C LEU A 192 10.51 25.09 9.28
N LYS A 193 10.04 25.81 10.31
CA LYS A 193 10.35 27.24 10.47
C LYS A 193 11.85 27.49 10.56
N THR A 194 12.56 26.68 11.34
CA THR A 194 14.03 26.76 11.45
C THR A 194 14.74 26.38 10.17
N MET A 195 14.24 25.32 9.48
CA MET A 195 14.83 24.87 8.20
C MET A 195 14.70 25.94 7.11
N ILE A 196 13.51 26.56 6.99
CA ILE A 196 13.25 27.64 6.04
C ILE A 196 14.15 28.84 6.30
N GLU A 197 14.32 29.24 7.58
CA GLU A 197 15.22 30.31 7.97
C GLU A 197 16.67 30.00 7.57
N GLY A 198 17.16 28.79 7.90
CA GLY A 198 18.51 28.37 7.50
C GLY A 198 18.72 28.33 5.99
N CYS A 199 17.73 27.87 5.20
CA CYS A 199 17.83 27.91 3.73
C CYS A 199 17.91 29.35 3.21
N ARG A 200 17.13 30.29 3.80
CA ARG A 200 17.16 31.71 3.41
C ARG A 200 18.49 32.37 3.75
N GLU A 201 19.10 32.05 4.89
CA GLU A 201 20.43 32.50 5.25
C GLU A 201 21.46 32.05 4.21
N LYS A 202 21.41 30.76 3.83
CA LYS A 202 22.29 30.22 2.78
C LYS A 202 22.15 30.92 1.43
N LEU A 203 20.94 31.30 1.06
CA LEU A 203 20.68 32.05 -0.18
C LEU A 203 21.19 33.51 -0.14
N GLN A 204 21.41 34.06 1.06
CA GLN A 204 21.91 35.42 1.24
C GLN A 204 23.45 35.47 1.40
N GLU A 205 24.10 34.32 1.66
CA GLU A 205 25.58 34.28 1.73
C GLU A 205 26.19 34.66 0.37
N PRO A 206 27.12 35.62 0.30
CA PRO A 206 27.81 35.94 -0.94
C PRO A 206 28.55 34.71 -1.47
N GLN A 207 28.36 34.39 -2.76
CA GLN A 207 29.04 33.24 -3.40
C GLN A 207 30.56 33.37 -3.52
N ASP A 208 31.14 34.49 -3.07
CA ASP A 208 32.56 34.82 -3.22
C ASP A 208 33.49 34.11 -2.19
N SER A 209 32.96 33.28 -1.28
CA SER A 209 33.81 32.64 -0.24
C SER A 209 34.32 31.25 -0.62
N LEU A 210 34.09 30.76 -1.85
CA LEU A 210 34.47 29.38 -2.27
C LEU A 210 35.75 29.29 -3.11
N HIS A 211 36.51 30.40 -3.26
CA HIS A 211 37.82 30.42 -3.96
C HIS A 211 38.93 30.98 -3.06
N ILE A 212 39.33 30.24 -2.02
CA ILE A 212 40.65 30.37 -1.42
C ILE A 212 41.22 28.96 -1.19
#